data_9d9b952efd37f7a1c978137264480785
#
_entry.id   9d9b952efd37f7a1c978137264480785
#
_cell.length_a   1.000
_cell.length_b   1.000
_cell.length_c   1.000
_cell.angle_alpha   90.00
_cell.angle_beta   90.00
_cell.angle_gamma   90.00
#
_symmetry.space_group_name_H-M   'P 1'
#
loop_
_entity.id
_entity.type
_entity.pdbx_description
1 polymer ?
#
loop_
_entity_poly.entity_id
_entity_poly.type
_entity_poly.pdbx_seq_one_letter_code
_entity_poly.pdbx_strand_id
1 'polypeptide(L)'
;MHMGERIKERIEALVPPTTQKAFAARVGMAPDALSRALGGKRGFASIELVRIAEELGADVHELVTGEPSRHQVHVAARHQYDHATANRSVPTFTDDKRALEDICVAYAQAQIPAREHRVVSGDAEALRAALGEDFARPFADRIEERLQVDVIRLTDLGTAYSGSILGRTFIAIPASGSWFRENWDLAHELAHISGHQSEADANAFAASLLMPEQLLRSINWAEASQEAVADYLWSAGISTASLKIRLESLRLASPGVSAILSQPTQRLLRRTRSWSSSFGDQITWRMDDASRRRFPVELQEAHELAVEEGRLGPRFLAWMRGLDPEWISEAYSPAQSDPQIGDLAEAFGLTVV
;
A
#
# COMPACT_ATOMS: atom_id res chain seq x y z
N MET A 1 -33.76 7.38 9.79
CA MET A 1 -33.27 6.64 11.00
C MET A 1 -32.33 7.56 11.77
N HIS A 2 -32.56 7.80 13.07
CA HIS A 2 -31.69 8.66 13.84
C HIS A 2 -30.45 7.90 14.35
N MET A 3 -29.41 8.61 14.77
CA MET A 3 -28.11 8.07 15.20
C MET A 3 -28.25 6.94 16.25
N GLY A 4 -29.10 7.11 17.26
CA GLY A 4 -29.30 6.09 18.30
C GLY A 4 -29.86 4.78 17.79
N GLU A 5 -30.75 4.81 16.77
CA GLU A 5 -31.28 3.61 16.13
C GLU A 5 -30.20 2.88 15.33
N ARG A 6 -29.37 3.62 14.56
CA ARG A 6 -28.24 3.02 13.84
C ARG A 6 -27.25 2.32 14.77
N ILE A 7 -26.89 2.98 15.88
CA ILE A 7 -26.00 2.38 16.88
C ILE A 7 -26.65 1.13 17.49
N LYS A 8 -27.94 1.17 17.79
CA LYS A 8 -28.68 0.03 18.37
C LYS A 8 -28.69 -1.17 17.44
N GLU A 9 -29.00 -0.99 16.17
CA GLU A 9 -28.95 -2.05 15.14
C GLU A 9 -27.58 -2.71 15.04
N ARG A 10 -26.52 -1.91 15.08
CA ARG A 10 -25.14 -2.45 15.04
C ARG A 10 -24.77 -3.23 16.30
N ILE A 11 -25.23 -2.80 17.48
CA ILE A 11 -25.06 -3.57 18.73
C ILE A 11 -25.77 -4.92 18.64
N GLU A 12 -26.98 -4.94 18.09
CA GLU A 12 -27.79 -6.16 17.92
C GLU A 12 -27.18 -7.11 16.87
N ALA A 13 -26.43 -6.59 15.92
CA ALA A 13 -25.73 -7.36 14.87
C ALA A 13 -24.37 -7.92 15.32
N LEU A 14 -23.88 -7.62 16.52
CA LEU A 14 -22.57 -8.10 17.00
C LEU A 14 -22.51 -9.63 17.11
N VAL A 15 -21.41 -10.20 16.68
CA VAL A 15 -21.10 -11.63 16.84
C VAL A 15 -19.81 -11.77 17.66
N PRO A 16 -19.86 -12.44 18.83
CA PRO A 16 -21.02 -13.05 19.48
C PRO A 16 -22.04 -12.02 20.01
N PRO A 17 -23.33 -12.40 20.15
CA PRO A 17 -24.38 -11.50 20.61
C PRO A 17 -24.02 -10.86 21.96
N THR A 18 -24.20 -9.54 22.04
CA THR A 18 -23.84 -8.78 23.24
C THR A 18 -25.06 -8.05 23.79
N THR A 19 -25.27 -8.12 25.12
CA THR A 19 -26.35 -7.36 25.74
C THR A 19 -26.01 -5.88 25.82
N GLN A 20 -27.02 -5.00 25.73
CA GLN A 20 -26.82 -3.55 25.86
C GLN A 20 -26.09 -3.15 27.15
N LYS A 21 -26.32 -3.88 28.27
CA LYS A 21 -25.62 -3.64 29.53
C LYS A 21 -24.14 -4.00 29.45
N ALA A 22 -23.81 -5.13 28.80
CA ALA A 22 -22.42 -5.54 28.60
C ALA A 22 -21.69 -4.58 27.64
N PHE A 23 -22.36 -4.16 26.58
CA PHE A 23 -21.83 -3.16 25.64
C PHE A 23 -21.56 -1.82 26.34
N ALA A 24 -22.50 -1.33 27.17
CA ALA A 24 -22.30 -0.10 27.94
C ALA A 24 -21.04 -0.15 28.81
N ALA A 25 -20.76 -1.29 29.44
CA ALA A 25 -19.57 -1.47 30.25
C ALA A 25 -18.28 -1.40 29.42
N ARG A 26 -18.27 -1.98 28.18
CA ARG A 26 -17.11 -1.94 27.27
C ARG A 26 -16.77 -0.52 26.82
N VAL A 27 -17.79 0.28 26.51
CA VAL A 27 -17.59 1.68 26.06
C VAL A 27 -17.49 2.67 27.23
N GLY A 28 -17.46 2.18 28.47
CA GLY A 28 -17.30 3.01 29.66
C GLY A 28 -18.51 3.91 29.95
N MET A 29 -19.72 3.51 29.58
CA MET A 29 -20.98 4.21 29.82
C MET A 29 -21.82 3.54 30.90
N ALA A 30 -22.56 4.33 31.67
CA ALA A 30 -23.62 3.77 32.54
C ALA A 30 -24.75 3.18 31.65
N PRO A 31 -25.31 2.00 31.97
CA PRO A 31 -26.36 1.37 31.17
C PRO A 31 -27.56 2.26 30.89
N ASP A 32 -28.01 3.04 31.89
CA ASP A 32 -29.10 4.00 31.75
C ASP A 32 -28.75 5.18 30.83
N ALA A 33 -27.49 5.62 30.85
CA ALA A 33 -27.02 6.69 29.98
C ALA A 33 -27.03 6.21 28.53
N LEU A 34 -26.53 5.01 28.26
CA LEU A 34 -26.58 4.41 26.92
C LEU A 34 -28.03 4.22 26.46
N SER A 35 -28.89 3.62 27.29
CA SER A 35 -30.30 3.42 26.95
C SER A 35 -31.03 4.71 26.57
N ARG A 36 -30.83 5.78 27.34
CA ARG A 36 -31.44 7.08 27.04
C ARG A 36 -30.86 7.71 25.77
N ALA A 37 -29.57 7.53 25.50
CA ALA A 37 -28.95 8.04 24.29
C ALA A 37 -29.41 7.28 23.02
N LEU A 38 -29.50 5.96 23.09
CA LEU A 38 -30.05 5.13 22.03
C LEU A 38 -31.52 5.47 21.73
N GLY A 39 -32.30 5.77 22.77
CA GLY A 39 -33.70 6.18 22.64
C GLY A 39 -33.90 7.66 22.29
N GLY A 40 -32.83 8.41 21.96
CA GLY A 40 -32.91 9.82 21.58
C GLY A 40 -33.31 10.79 22.72
N LYS A 41 -33.35 10.31 23.98
CA LYS A 41 -33.69 11.12 25.16
C LYS A 41 -32.53 11.93 25.70
N ARG A 42 -31.31 11.72 25.21
CA ARG A 42 -30.11 12.54 25.40
C ARG A 42 -29.19 12.43 24.18
N GLY A 43 -28.32 13.39 24.01
CA GLY A 43 -27.22 13.30 23.03
C GLY A 43 -26.09 12.41 23.54
N PHE A 44 -25.28 11.89 22.62
CA PHE A 44 -23.98 11.29 22.93
C PHE A 44 -22.93 12.37 23.06
N ALA A 45 -22.04 12.25 24.04
CA ALA A 45 -20.83 13.07 24.07
C ALA A 45 -19.84 12.60 23.00
N SER A 46 -18.99 13.49 22.49
CA SER A 46 -18.03 13.14 21.43
C SER A 46 -17.14 11.95 21.81
N ILE A 47 -16.67 11.90 23.06
CA ILE A 47 -15.84 10.80 23.55
C ILE A 47 -16.61 9.48 23.66
N GLU A 48 -17.92 9.53 23.94
CA GLU A 48 -18.78 8.33 23.95
C GLU A 48 -18.96 7.79 22.54
N LEU A 49 -19.14 8.67 21.54
CA LEU A 49 -19.24 8.29 20.13
C LEU A 49 -17.96 7.65 19.62
N VAL A 50 -16.79 8.19 19.97
CA VAL A 50 -15.51 7.61 19.59
C VAL A 50 -15.38 6.17 20.15
N ARG A 51 -15.65 5.97 21.45
CA ARG A 51 -15.57 4.65 22.07
C ARG A 51 -16.59 3.65 21.50
N ILE A 52 -17.81 4.11 21.20
CA ILE A 52 -18.83 3.31 20.54
C ILE A 52 -18.39 2.91 19.14
N ALA A 53 -17.82 3.84 18.37
CA ALA A 53 -17.31 3.59 17.04
C ALA A 53 -16.17 2.57 17.06
N GLU A 54 -15.21 2.71 17.98
CA GLU A 54 -14.11 1.75 18.19
C GLU A 54 -14.63 0.36 18.53
N GLU A 55 -15.55 0.23 19.49
CA GLU A 55 -16.10 -1.07 19.90
C GLU A 55 -16.95 -1.74 18.83
N LEU A 56 -17.62 -0.96 17.97
CA LEU A 56 -18.43 -1.45 16.85
C LEU A 56 -17.60 -1.66 15.56
N GLY A 57 -16.32 -1.25 15.53
CA GLY A 57 -15.55 -1.22 14.30
C GLY A 57 -16.16 -0.33 13.23
N ALA A 58 -16.85 0.76 13.63
CA ALA A 58 -17.60 1.65 12.75
C ALA A 58 -16.97 3.03 12.69
N ASP A 59 -17.22 3.76 11.60
CA ASP A 59 -16.81 5.16 11.47
C ASP A 59 -17.76 6.09 12.21
N VAL A 60 -17.22 7.08 12.94
CA VAL A 60 -18.02 8.06 13.70
C VAL A 60 -18.93 8.86 12.77
N HIS A 61 -18.46 9.26 11.58
CA HIS A 61 -19.25 9.98 10.59
C HIS A 61 -20.46 9.15 10.16
N GLU A 62 -20.24 7.87 9.86
CA GLU A 62 -21.32 6.95 9.47
C GLU A 62 -22.34 6.76 10.60
N LEU A 63 -21.89 6.64 11.86
CA LEU A 63 -22.79 6.57 13.00
C LEU A 63 -23.63 7.84 13.16
N VAL A 64 -23.04 9.00 12.92
CA VAL A 64 -23.71 10.31 13.10
C VAL A 64 -24.64 10.64 11.92
N THR A 65 -24.17 10.51 10.69
CA THR A 65 -24.91 10.94 9.49
C THR A 65 -25.76 9.83 8.86
N GLY A 66 -25.32 8.57 9.02
CA GLY A 66 -25.90 7.42 8.31
C GLY A 66 -25.40 7.30 6.87
N GLU A 67 -24.51 8.17 6.45
CA GLU A 67 -23.84 8.07 5.17
C GLU A 67 -22.48 7.39 5.35
N PRO A 68 -22.05 6.56 4.40
CA PRO A 68 -20.70 6.00 4.42
C PRO A 68 -19.69 7.14 4.55
N SER A 69 -18.67 6.96 5.40
CA SER A 69 -17.58 7.93 5.48
C SER A 69 -16.98 8.08 4.08
N ARG A 70 -16.82 9.33 3.62
CA ARG A 70 -16.11 9.62 2.38
C ARG A 70 -14.64 9.17 2.42
N HIS A 71 -14.17 8.80 3.60
CA HIS A 71 -12.84 8.31 3.89
C HIS A 71 -12.81 6.79 4.13
N GLN A 72 -13.92 6.05 3.85
CA GLN A 72 -13.90 4.59 3.91
C GLN A 72 -12.95 4.05 2.84
N VAL A 73 -11.87 3.46 3.31
CA VAL A 73 -10.98 2.65 2.48
C VAL A 73 -11.61 1.28 2.36
N HIS A 74 -11.97 0.91 1.16
CA HIS A 74 -12.27 -0.48 0.86
C HIS A 74 -10.94 -1.18 0.60
N VAL A 75 -10.38 -1.82 1.62
CA VAL A 75 -9.12 -2.55 1.52
C VAL A 75 -9.41 -4.02 1.33
N ALA A 76 -8.94 -4.60 0.25
CA ALA A 76 -8.71 -6.03 0.14
C ALA A 76 -7.31 -6.29 0.72
N ALA A 77 -7.18 -7.29 1.57
CA ALA A 77 -5.92 -7.64 2.20
C ALA A 77 -5.62 -9.11 1.95
N ARG A 78 -4.34 -9.46 1.93
CA ARG A 78 -3.90 -10.85 1.87
C ARG A 78 -4.37 -11.59 3.13
N HIS A 79 -5.38 -12.44 2.98
CA HIS A 79 -5.96 -13.21 4.06
C HIS A 79 -5.18 -14.51 4.28
N GLN A 80 -4.66 -14.71 5.48
CA GLN A 80 -4.19 -16.02 5.90
C GLN A 80 -5.40 -16.81 6.43
N TYR A 81 -5.72 -17.94 5.76
CA TYR A 81 -6.77 -18.85 6.21
C TYR A 81 -6.22 -19.80 7.28
N ASP A 82 -6.75 -19.72 8.48
CA ASP A 82 -6.45 -20.68 9.54
C ASP A 82 -7.42 -21.86 9.45
N HIS A 83 -6.88 -23.01 9.06
CA HIS A 83 -7.65 -24.26 8.93
C HIS A 83 -8.20 -24.79 10.28
N ALA A 84 -7.58 -24.40 11.40
CA ALA A 84 -8.02 -24.87 12.72
C ALA A 84 -9.23 -24.08 13.24
N THR A 85 -9.33 -22.80 12.92
CA THR A 85 -10.41 -21.92 13.37
C THR A 85 -11.44 -21.61 12.31
N ALA A 86 -11.23 -22.05 11.07
CA ALA A 86 -12.02 -21.72 9.87
C ALA A 86 -12.18 -20.19 9.67
N ASN A 87 -11.21 -19.41 10.15
CA ASN A 87 -11.26 -17.96 10.12
C ASN A 87 -10.25 -17.38 9.14
N ARG A 88 -10.59 -16.27 8.49
CA ARG A 88 -9.68 -15.50 7.65
C ARG A 88 -9.18 -14.33 8.47
N SER A 89 -7.87 -14.22 8.63
CA SER A 89 -7.24 -13.10 9.33
C SER A 89 -6.09 -12.54 8.51
N VAL A 90 -5.83 -11.24 8.67
CA VAL A 90 -4.61 -10.58 8.22
C VAL A 90 -3.75 -10.39 9.46
N PRO A 91 -2.71 -11.20 9.68
CA PRO A 91 -1.96 -11.22 10.94
C PRO A 91 -1.39 -9.85 11.32
N THR A 92 -1.02 -9.03 10.34
CA THR A 92 -0.39 -7.71 10.53
C THR A 92 -1.40 -6.56 10.53
N PHE A 93 -2.70 -6.82 10.29
CA PHE A 93 -3.69 -5.76 10.08
C PHE A 93 -3.76 -4.75 11.24
N THR A 94 -3.62 -5.21 12.48
CA THR A 94 -3.66 -4.32 13.65
C THR A 94 -2.48 -3.35 13.65
N ASP A 95 -1.30 -3.82 13.25
CA ASP A 95 -0.08 -3.02 13.19
C ASP A 95 -0.09 -2.11 11.96
N ASP A 96 -0.62 -2.61 10.83
CA ASP A 96 -0.69 -1.91 9.55
C ASP A 96 -1.80 -0.86 9.49
N LYS A 97 -2.80 -0.95 10.38
CA LYS A 97 -3.99 -0.08 10.37
C LYS A 97 -3.64 1.40 10.34
N ARG A 98 -2.66 1.81 11.13
CA ARG A 98 -2.23 3.22 11.18
C ARG A 98 -1.65 3.70 9.86
N ALA A 99 -0.83 2.89 9.20
CA ALA A 99 -0.26 3.25 7.91
C ALA A 99 -1.35 3.38 6.84
N LEU A 100 -2.35 2.50 6.86
CA LEU A 100 -3.52 2.57 5.97
C LEU A 100 -4.36 3.82 6.24
N GLU A 101 -4.57 4.19 7.50
CA GLU A 101 -5.27 5.42 7.89
C GLU A 101 -4.49 6.68 7.43
N ASP A 102 -3.17 6.70 7.58
CA ASP A 102 -2.33 7.80 7.10
C ASP A 102 -2.37 7.94 5.57
N ILE A 103 -2.43 6.82 4.80
CA ILE A 103 -2.68 6.86 3.35
C ILE A 103 -4.02 7.56 3.07
N CYS A 104 -5.08 7.20 3.79
CA CYS A 104 -6.40 7.79 3.59
C CYS A 104 -6.40 9.29 3.81
N VAL A 105 -5.76 9.73 4.89
CA VAL A 105 -5.66 11.15 5.23
C VAL A 105 -4.85 11.89 4.17
N ALA A 106 -3.76 11.30 3.66
CA ALA A 106 -2.97 11.90 2.59
C ALA A 106 -3.81 12.15 1.34
N TYR A 107 -4.57 11.14 0.87
CA TYR A 107 -5.46 11.33 -0.30
C TYR A 107 -6.57 12.35 -0.04
N ALA A 108 -7.18 12.33 1.15
CA ALA A 108 -8.23 13.28 1.51
C ALA A 108 -7.73 14.72 1.53
N GLN A 109 -6.51 14.95 2.00
CA GLN A 109 -5.89 16.27 2.05
C GLN A 109 -5.45 16.78 0.67
N ALA A 110 -4.92 15.89 -0.18
CA ALA A 110 -4.45 16.23 -1.51
C ALA A 110 -5.57 16.70 -2.44
N GLN A 111 -6.81 16.25 -2.23
CA GLN A 111 -7.97 16.57 -3.07
C GLN A 111 -7.73 16.33 -4.56
N ILE A 112 -6.89 15.34 -4.89
CA ILE A 112 -6.64 14.96 -6.28
C ILE A 112 -7.91 14.35 -6.91
N PRO A 113 -8.14 14.55 -8.23
CA PRO A 113 -9.31 14.02 -8.90
C PRO A 113 -9.42 12.50 -8.78
N ALA A 114 -10.65 12.00 -8.68
CA ALA A 114 -10.92 10.58 -8.86
C ALA A 114 -10.38 10.13 -10.23
N ARG A 115 -9.84 8.93 -10.27
CA ARG A 115 -9.32 8.33 -11.51
C ARG A 115 -9.71 6.86 -11.53
N GLU A 116 -10.59 6.51 -12.48
CA GLU A 116 -10.91 5.11 -12.68
C GLU A 116 -9.69 4.37 -13.22
N HIS A 117 -9.36 3.26 -12.61
CA HIS A 117 -8.34 2.38 -13.14
C HIS A 117 -8.81 1.78 -14.49
N ARG A 118 -7.89 1.54 -15.40
CA ARG A 118 -8.19 0.79 -16.61
C ARG A 118 -8.51 -0.65 -16.23
N VAL A 119 -9.41 -1.28 -16.98
CA VAL A 119 -9.80 -2.66 -16.71
C VAL A 119 -8.57 -3.54 -16.60
N VAL A 120 -8.33 -4.05 -15.39
CA VAL A 120 -7.28 -5.04 -15.13
C VAL A 120 -7.84 -6.39 -15.53
N SER A 121 -7.27 -6.99 -16.59
CA SER A 121 -7.74 -8.27 -17.10
C SER A 121 -7.52 -9.38 -16.06
N GLY A 122 -8.51 -10.22 -15.86
CA GLY A 122 -8.38 -11.46 -15.08
C GLY A 122 -7.56 -12.56 -15.81
N ASP A 123 -7.15 -12.30 -17.05
CA ASP A 123 -6.22 -13.15 -17.78
C ASP A 123 -4.80 -12.58 -17.70
N ALA A 124 -3.88 -13.39 -17.18
CA ALA A 124 -2.49 -13.00 -16.97
C ALA A 124 -1.74 -12.68 -18.27
N GLU A 125 -2.06 -13.33 -19.39
CA GLU A 125 -1.44 -13.06 -20.69
C GLU A 125 -1.90 -11.70 -21.24
N ALA A 126 -3.19 -11.41 -21.18
CA ALA A 126 -3.73 -10.13 -21.60
C ALA A 126 -3.20 -8.98 -20.72
N LEU A 127 -3.09 -9.19 -19.40
CA LEU A 127 -2.50 -8.20 -18.51
C LEU A 127 -1.02 -7.98 -18.82
N ARG A 128 -0.27 -9.05 -19.08
CA ARG A 128 1.14 -8.95 -19.47
C ARG A 128 1.32 -8.13 -20.76
N ALA A 129 0.46 -8.35 -21.75
CA ALA A 129 0.46 -7.57 -22.98
C ALA A 129 0.16 -6.08 -22.72
N ALA A 130 -0.78 -5.78 -21.83
CA ALA A 130 -1.10 -4.40 -21.45
C ALA A 130 0.05 -3.69 -20.72
N LEU A 131 0.78 -4.39 -19.85
CA LEU A 131 1.94 -3.87 -19.14
C LEU A 131 3.16 -3.66 -20.07
N GLY A 132 3.22 -4.40 -21.16
CA GLY A 132 4.29 -4.31 -22.16
C GLY A 132 5.52 -5.17 -21.84
N GLU A 133 6.49 -5.13 -22.74
CA GLU A 133 7.74 -5.87 -22.57
C GLU A 133 8.55 -5.35 -21.39
N ASP A 134 9.33 -6.22 -20.76
CA ASP A 134 10.23 -5.91 -19.62
C ASP A 134 9.54 -5.21 -18.43
N PHE A 135 8.22 -5.34 -18.31
CA PHE A 135 7.44 -4.65 -17.27
C PHE A 135 7.92 -4.94 -15.84
N ALA A 136 8.48 -6.12 -15.61
CA ALA A 136 8.88 -6.55 -14.26
C ALA A 136 10.04 -5.74 -13.66
N ARG A 137 10.77 -4.95 -14.46
CA ARG A 137 11.82 -4.06 -13.95
C ARG A 137 11.25 -2.77 -13.38
N PRO A 138 10.50 -1.96 -14.16
CA PRO A 138 9.78 -0.80 -13.64
C PRO A 138 8.32 -1.17 -13.32
N PHE A 139 8.08 -2.25 -12.54
CA PHE A 139 6.74 -2.80 -12.44
C PHE A 139 5.75 -1.82 -11.81
N ALA A 140 6.15 -1.15 -10.73
CA ALA A 140 5.31 -0.13 -10.10
C ALA A 140 4.98 1.02 -11.08
N ASP A 141 5.96 1.50 -11.85
CA ASP A 141 5.74 2.55 -12.84
C ASP A 141 4.80 2.09 -13.96
N ARG A 142 4.95 0.84 -14.43
CA ARG A 142 4.07 0.28 -15.45
C ARG A 142 2.62 0.13 -14.97
N ILE A 143 2.42 -0.23 -13.72
CA ILE A 143 1.09 -0.29 -13.10
C ILE A 143 0.45 1.10 -13.10
N GLU A 144 1.18 2.13 -12.64
CA GLU A 144 0.67 3.50 -12.63
C GLU A 144 0.38 4.04 -14.04
N GLU A 145 1.33 3.89 -14.97
CA GLU A 145 1.22 4.41 -16.35
C GLU A 145 0.14 3.69 -17.18
N ARG A 146 0.13 2.36 -17.10
CA ARG A 146 -0.69 1.53 -18.00
C ARG A 146 -2.06 1.19 -17.45
N LEU A 147 -2.15 0.97 -16.13
CA LEU A 147 -3.37 0.54 -15.48
C LEU A 147 -4.06 1.65 -14.68
N GLN A 148 -3.35 2.77 -14.43
CA GLN A 148 -3.85 3.87 -13.61
C GLN A 148 -4.22 3.42 -12.18
N VAL A 149 -3.45 2.48 -11.65
CA VAL A 149 -3.51 2.03 -10.26
C VAL A 149 -2.33 2.65 -9.52
N ASP A 150 -2.60 3.35 -8.44
CA ASP A 150 -1.58 4.01 -7.65
C ASP A 150 -0.75 2.97 -6.87
N VAL A 151 0.57 3.12 -6.83
CA VAL A 151 1.45 2.21 -6.10
C VAL A 151 2.17 2.94 -4.97
N ILE A 152 1.92 2.48 -3.74
CA ILE A 152 2.48 3.02 -2.51
C ILE A 152 3.42 1.99 -1.90
N ARG A 153 4.61 2.41 -1.48
CA ARG A 153 5.57 1.57 -0.78
C ARG A 153 5.91 2.20 0.56
N LEU A 154 5.71 1.46 1.66
CA LEU A 154 5.91 1.95 3.03
C LEU A 154 6.82 1.04 3.84
N THR A 155 7.60 1.64 4.74
CA THR A 155 8.51 0.93 5.64
C THR A 155 7.81 0.30 6.84
N ASP A 156 6.62 0.74 7.13
CA ASP A 156 5.79 0.39 8.28
C ASP A 156 4.57 -0.47 7.93
N LEU A 157 4.60 -1.11 6.76
CA LEU A 157 3.65 -2.16 6.37
C LEU A 157 4.26 -3.54 6.56
N GLY A 158 3.49 -4.48 7.12
CA GLY A 158 3.86 -5.88 7.28
C GLY A 158 3.47 -6.75 6.08
N THR A 159 2.40 -6.39 5.36
CA THR A 159 1.89 -7.12 4.18
C THR A 159 1.43 -6.16 3.09
N ALA A 160 1.11 -6.71 1.91
CA ALA A 160 0.54 -5.94 0.81
C ALA A 160 -0.99 -5.79 0.97
N TYR A 161 -1.52 -4.71 0.42
CA TYR A 161 -2.93 -4.39 0.39
C TYR A 161 -3.31 -3.78 -0.95
N SER A 162 -4.48 -4.11 -1.46
CA SER A 162 -5.12 -3.37 -2.55
C SER A 162 -6.44 -2.77 -2.09
N GLY A 163 -6.82 -1.65 -2.69
CA GLY A 163 -8.05 -0.99 -2.28
C GLY A 163 -8.45 0.18 -3.17
N SER A 164 -9.52 0.85 -2.76
CA SER A 164 -10.01 2.05 -3.41
C SER A 164 -10.21 3.16 -2.38
N ILE A 165 -9.78 4.36 -2.73
CA ILE A 165 -9.91 5.56 -1.93
C ILE A 165 -10.29 6.75 -2.80
N LEU A 166 -11.39 7.44 -2.47
CA LEU A 166 -11.87 8.63 -3.19
C LEU A 166 -11.95 8.43 -4.71
N GLY A 167 -12.34 7.21 -5.17
CA GLY A 167 -12.45 6.90 -6.59
C GLY A 167 -11.11 6.62 -7.29
N ARG A 168 -10.06 6.34 -6.54
CA ARG A 168 -8.75 5.90 -7.04
C ARG A 168 -8.44 4.51 -6.50
N THR A 169 -7.97 3.63 -7.35
CA THR A 169 -7.50 2.30 -6.95
C THR A 169 -6.02 2.37 -6.60
N PHE A 170 -5.61 1.71 -5.51
CA PHE A 170 -4.22 1.68 -5.08
C PHE A 170 -3.77 0.27 -4.69
N ILE A 171 -2.46 0.06 -4.71
CA ILE A 171 -1.75 -1.06 -4.11
C ILE A 171 -0.74 -0.49 -3.13
N ALA A 172 -0.77 -0.92 -1.88
CA ALA A 172 0.22 -0.58 -0.86
C ALA A 172 1.06 -1.82 -0.53
N ILE A 173 2.39 -1.69 -0.58
CA ILE A 173 3.34 -2.79 -0.37
C ILE A 173 4.41 -2.44 0.65
N PRO A 174 5.00 -3.45 1.34
CA PRO A 174 6.13 -3.22 2.25
C PRO A 174 7.41 -2.81 1.52
N ALA A 175 8.12 -1.81 2.04
CA ALA A 175 9.47 -1.45 1.61
C ALA A 175 10.50 -2.45 2.17
N SER A 176 10.54 -3.64 1.57
CA SER A 176 11.31 -4.78 2.08
C SER A 176 12.78 -4.81 1.64
N GLY A 177 13.22 -3.92 0.75
CA GLY A 177 14.53 -3.98 0.10
C GLY A 177 14.68 -5.17 -0.87
N SER A 178 13.58 -5.81 -1.24
CA SER A 178 13.58 -6.99 -2.10
C SER A 178 12.62 -6.78 -3.28
N TRP A 179 13.14 -6.27 -4.42
CA TRP A 179 12.33 -6.03 -5.62
C TRP A 179 11.60 -7.27 -6.15
N PHE A 180 12.14 -8.47 -5.98
CA PHE A 180 11.48 -9.69 -6.42
C PHE A 180 10.32 -10.09 -5.50
N ARG A 181 10.34 -9.72 -4.21
CA ARG A 181 9.18 -9.83 -3.33
C ARG A 181 8.14 -8.77 -3.69
N GLU A 182 8.58 -7.53 -3.89
CA GLU A 182 7.73 -6.43 -4.36
C GLU A 182 6.97 -6.80 -5.64
N ASN A 183 7.67 -7.31 -6.65
CA ASN A 183 7.04 -7.76 -7.89
C ASN A 183 5.98 -8.86 -7.66
N TRP A 184 6.27 -9.78 -6.73
CA TRP A 184 5.30 -10.81 -6.37
C TRP A 184 4.07 -10.22 -5.69
N ASP A 185 4.28 -9.33 -4.72
CA ASP A 185 3.20 -8.69 -3.98
C ASP A 185 2.35 -7.82 -4.92
N LEU A 186 2.96 -7.05 -5.84
CA LEU A 186 2.24 -6.29 -6.86
C LEU A 186 1.40 -7.18 -7.79
N ALA A 187 1.99 -8.27 -8.28
CA ALA A 187 1.28 -9.22 -9.15
C ALA A 187 0.11 -9.91 -8.44
N HIS A 188 0.28 -10.20 -7.16
CA HIS A 188 -0.74 -10.79 -6.30
C HIS A 188 -1.92 -9.82 -6.06
N GLU A 189 -1.63 -8.57 -5.72
CA GLU A 189 -2.66 -7.55 -5.51
C GLU A 189 -3.39 -7.19 -6.82
N LEU A 190 -2.70 -7.20 -7.96
CA LEU A 190 -3.35 -7.06 -9.27
C LEU A 190 -4.35 -8.18 -9.55
N ALA A 191 -4.10 -9.40 -9.06
CA ALA A 191 -5.07 -10.49 -9.16
C ALA A 191 -6.37 -10.15 -8.39
N HIS A 192 -6.26 -9.62 -7.17
CA HIS A 192 -7.43 -9.18 -6.41
C HIS A 192 -8.19 -8.05 -7.10
N ILE A 193 -7.50 -7.05 -7.62
CA ILE A 193 -8.12 -5.96 -8.40
C ILE A 193 -8.83 -6.51 -9.65
N SER A 194 -8.29 -7.56 -10.28
CA SER A 194 -8.88 -8.21 -11.44
C SER A 194 -10.03 -9.18 -11.12
N GLY A 195 -10.38 -9.35 -9.83
CA GLY A 195 -11.53 -10.12 -9.38
C GLY A 195 -11.23 -11.52 -8.85
N HIS A 196 -9.97 -11.94 -8.75
CA HIS A 196 -9.61 -13.20 -8.10
C HIS A 196 -9.78 -13.09 -6.58
N GLN A 197 -10.74 -13.82 -6.02
CA GLN A 197 -11.12 -13.68 -4.62
C GLN A 197 -10.35 -14.62 -3.68
N SER A 198 -9.81 -15.75 -4.17
CA SER A 198 -9.07 -16.68 -3.34
C SER A 198 -7.57 -16.42 -3.40
N GLU A 199 -6.88 -16.61 -2.27
CA GLU A 199 -5.41 -16.53 -2.19
C GLU A 199 -4.72 -17.50 -3.15
N ALA A 200 -5.31 -18.69 -3.37
CA ALA A 200 -4.79 -19.69 -4.28
C ALA A 200 -4.86 -19.20 -5.73
N ASP A 201 -5.98 -18.60 -6.13
CA ASP A 201 -6.15 -18.07 -7.49
C ASP A 201 -5.25 -16.84 -7.70
N ALA A 202 -5.14 -15.96 -6.71
CA ALA A 202 -4.25 -14.80 -6.76
C ALA A 202 -2.78 -15.22 -6.89
N ASN A 203 -2.34 -16.22 -6.14
CA ASN A 203 -0.99 -16.77 -6.26
C ASN A 203 -0.76 -17.44 -7.62
N ALA A 204 -1.75 -18.18 -8.14
CA ALA A 204 -1.68 -18.82 -9.46
C ALA A 204 -1.61 -17.76 -10.59
N PHE A 205 -2.39 -16.69 -10.46
CA PHE A 205 -2.36 -15.57 -11.39
C PHE A 205 -0.99 -14.85 -11.35
N ALA A 206 -0.48 -14.50 -10.16
CA ALA A 206 0.82 -13.86 -10.00
C ALA A 206 1.95 -14.71 -10.60
N ALA A 207 1.91 -16.03 -10.36
CA ALA A 207 2.85 -16.96 -10.96
C ALA A 207 2.75 -16.98 -12.49
N SER A 208 1.54 -16.91 -13.05
CA SER A 208 1.33 -16.92 -14.51
C SER A 208 1.72 -15.60 -15.16
N LEU A 209 1.49 -14.49 -14.49
CA LEU A 209 1.88 -13.14 -14.93
C LEU A 209 3.40 -12.99 -15.02
N LEU A 210 4.11 -13.36 -13.94
CA LEU A 210 5.56 -13.20 -13.85
C LEU A 210 6.33 -14.32 -14.56
N MET A 211 5.76 -15.53 -14.60
CA MET A 211 6.39 -16.74 -15.11
C MET A 211 5.45 -17.51 -16.04
N PRO A 212 5.17 -16.99 -17.25
CA PRO A 212 4.27 -17.65 -18.20
C PRO A 212 4.74 -19.08 -18.54
N GLU A 213 3.81 -20.02 -18.53
CA GLU A 213 4.12 -21.43 -18.78
C GLU A 213 4.75 -21.66 -20.15
N GLN A 214 4.25 -20.99 -21.19
CA GLN A 214 4.77 -21.12 -22.56
C GLN A 214 6.24 -20.71 -22.62
N LEU A 215 6.60 -19.59 -21.96
CA LEU A 215 7.98 -19.13 -21.91
C LEU A 215 8.88 -20.09 -21.14
N LEU A 216 8.41 -20.62 -19.99
CA LEU A 216 9.18 -21.58 -19.22
C LEU A 216 9.39 -22.90 -19.99
N ARG A 217 8.41 -23.37 -20.77
CA ARG A 217 8.51 -24.58 -21.60
C ARG A 217 9.44 -24.40 -22.81
N SER A 218 9.70 -23.18 -23.25
CA SER A 218 10.64 -22.91 -24.34
C SER A 218 12.12 -23.00 -23.91
N ILE A 219 12.40 -23.04 -22.61
CA ILE A 219 13.75 -23.08 -22.05
C ILE A 219 14.12 -24.53 -21.68
N ASN A 220 15.31 -24.98 -22.11
CA ASN A 220 15.85 -26.28 -21.69
C ASN A 220 16.48 -26.19 -20.29
N TRP A 221 15.67 -26.36 -19.26
CA TRP A 221 16.10 -26.28 -17.86
C TRP A 221 17.05 -27.42 -17.45
N ALA A 222 17.12 -28.52 -18.20
CA ALA A 222 18.03 -29.61 -17.88
C ALA A 222 19.49 -29.22 -18.16
N GLU A 223 19.73 -28.34 -19.14
CA GLU A 223 21.05 -27.89 -19.58
C GLU A 223 21.31 -26.41 -19.22
N ALA A 224 20.38 -25.77 -18.51
CA ALA A 224 20.49 -24.35 -18.17
C ALA A 224 21.73 -24.07 -17.30
N SER A 225 22.59 -23.18 -17.74
CA SER A 225 23.73 -22.73 -16.96
C SER A 225 23.29 -21.83 -15.82
N GLN A 226 24.17 -21.59 -14.84
CA GLN A 226 23.91 -20.69 -13.75
C GLN A 226 23.66 -19.25 -14.26
N GLU A 227 24.37 -18.83 -15.31
CA GLU A 227 24.20 -17.53 -15.96
C GLU A 227 22.80 -17.42 -16.59
N ALA A 228 22.38 -18.42 -17.37
CA ALA A 228 21.05 -18.40 -17.99
C ALA A 228 19.92 -18.34 -16.96
N VAL A 229 20.05 -19.09 -15.85
CA VAL A 229 19.10 -19.03 -14.74
C VAL A 229 19.09 -17.65 -14.09
N ALA A 230 20.25 -17.04 -13.86
CA ALA A 230 20.35 -15.71 -13.28
C ALA A 230 19.78 -14.63 -14.21
N ASP A 231 20.04 -14.70 -15.51
CA ASP A 231 19.47 -13.80 -16.52
C ASP A 231 17.94 -13.88 -16.54
N TYR A 232 17.38 -15.08 -16.47
CA TYR A 232 15.94 -15.25 -16.37
C TYR A 232 15.36 -14.64 -15.09
N LEU A 233 15.95 -14.92 -13.93
CA LEU A 233 15.52 -14.35 -12.64
C LEU A 233 15.55 -12.82 -12.64
N TRP A 234 16.60 -12.24 -13.23
CA TRP A 234 16.76 -10.79 -13.34
C TRP A 234 15.70 -10.18 -14.25
N SER A 235 15.47 -10.76 -15.41
CA SER A 235 14.51 -10.25 -16.40
C SER A 235 13.07 -10.40 -15.92
N ALA A 236 12.73 -11.56 -15.34
CA ALA A 236 11.40 -11.80 -14.79
C ALA A 236 11.18 -11.10 -13.44
N GLY A 237 12.24 -10.60 -12.80
CA GLY A 237 12.16 -9.91 -11.51
C GLY A 237 11.65 -10.78 -10.37
N ILE A 238 12.01 -12.07 -10.34
CA ILE A 238 11.51 -13.06 -9.40
C ILE A 238 12.62 -13.68 -8.54
N SER A 239 12.23 -14.38 -7.46
CA SER A 239 13.16 -15.09 -6.60
C SER A 239 13.50 -16.49 -7.12
N THR A 240 14.66 -17.03 -6.68
CA THR A 240 15.01 -18.43 -6.89
C THR A 240 13.96 -19.37 -6.32
N ALA A 241 13.38 -19.05 -5.16
CA ALA A 241 12.34 -19.85 -4.53
C ALA A 241 11.05 -19.88 -5.39
N SER A 242 10.59 -18.73 -5.91
CA SER A 242 9.40 -18.67 -6.76
C SER A 242 9.59 -19.44 -8.05
N LEU A 243 10.75 -19.30 -8.71
CA LEU A 243 11.04 -20.05 -9.93
C LEU A 243 11.11 -21.56 -9.66
N LYS A 244 11.74 -21.98 -8.57
CA LYS A 244 11.82 -23.39 -8.18
C LYS A 244 10.43 -24.01 -8.04
N ILE A 245 9.56 -23.39 -7.25
CA ILE A 245 8.17 -23.86 -7.04
C ILE A 245 7.42 -23.93 -8.38
N ARG A 246 7.58 -22.93 -9.25
CA ARG A 246 6.91 -22.90 -10.56
C ARG A 246 7.39 -24.01 -11.48
N LEU A 247 8.71 -24.24 -11.57
CA LEU A 247 9.27 -25.32 -12.38
C LEU A 247 8.84 -26.70 -11.86
N GLU A 248 8.79 -26.90 -10.55
CA GLU A 248 8.29 -28.14 -9.94
C GLU A 248 6.81 -28.36 -10.28
N SER A 249 5.97 -27.33 -10.15
CA SER A 249 4.54 -27.42 -10.49
C SER A 249 4.28 -27.75 -11.96
N LEU A 250 5.13 -27.27 -12.86
CA LEU A 250 5.06 -27.54 -14.30
C LEU A 250 5.81 -28.81 -14.74
N ARG A 251 6.45 -29.53 -13.81
CA ARG A 251 7.30 -30.71 -14.06
C ARG A 251 8.47 -30.41 -15.02
N LEU A 252 9.05 -29.22 -14.90
CA LEU A 252 10.20 -28.77 -15.68
C LEU A 252 11.50 -28.76 -14.87
N ALA A 253 11.43 -29.00 -13.55
CA ALA A 253 12.59 -29.02 -12.68
C ALA A 253 13.52 -30.20 -13.00
N SER A 254 14.82 -29.92 -13.12
CA SER A 254 15.88 -30.93 -13.18
C SER A 254 16.73 -30.87 -11.88
N PRO A 255 17.49 -31.96 -11.55
CA PRO A 255 18.40 -31.91 -10.40
C PRO A 255 19.41 -30.76 -10.48
N GLY A 256 19.93 -30.47 -11.69
CA GLY A 256 20.87 -29.38 -11.93
C GLY A 256 20.29 -28.02 -11.63
N VAL A 257 19.14 -27.69 -12.23
CA VAL A 257 18.49 -26.40 -12.00
C VAL A 257 18.01 -26.25 -10.56
N SER A 258 17.54 -27.34 -9.93
CA SER A 258 17.12 -27.33 -8.52
C SER A 258 18.28 -27.01 -7.58
N ALA A 259 19.49 -27.51 -7.88
CA ALA A 259 20.70 -27.17 -7.12
C ALA A 259 21.08 -25.68 -7.27
N ILE A 260 20.99 -25.12 -8.48
CA ILE A 260 21.21 -23.69 -8.73
C ILE A 260 20.20 -22.85 -7.94
N LEU A 261 18.91 -23.20 -8.01
CA LEU A 261 17.81 -22.47 -7.37
C LEU A 261 17.75 -22.64 -5.83
N SER A 262 18.57 -23.50 -5.25
CA SER A 262 18.71 -23.63 -3.80
C SER A 262 19.54 -22.51 -3.18
N GLN A 263 20.20 -21.68 -3.98
CA GLN A 263 20.96 -20.53 -3.53
C GLN A 263 20.04 -19.32 -3.31
N PRO A 264 20.38 -18.41 -2.35
CA PRO A 264 19.67 -17.12 -2.24
C PRO A 264 19.80 -16.32 -3.54
N THR A 265 18.68 -15.69 -3.97
CA THR A 265 18.56 -14.95 -5.24
C THR A 265 19.70 -13.95 -5.44
N GLN A 266 19.93 -13.08 -4.45
CA GLN A 266 20.98 -12.04 -4.54
C GLN A 266 22.38 -12.64 -4.65
N ARG A 267 22.64 -13.77 -3.96
CA ARG A 267 23.93 -14.45 -4.04
C ARG A 267 24.17 -15.04 -5.41
N LEU A 268 23.13 -15.63 -6.01
CA LEU A 268 23.18 -16.16 -7.37
C LEU A 268 23.47 -15.05 -8.38
N LEU A 269 22.68 -13.96 -8.32
CA LEU A 269 22.84 -12.81 -9.21
C LEU A 269 24.23 -12.18 -9.09
N ARG A 270 24.76 -11.94 -7.90
CA ARG A 270 26.09 -11.32 -7.69
C ARG A 270 27.27 -12.17 -8.19
N ARG A 271 27.09 -13.48 -8.35
CA ARG A 271 28.11 -14.39 -8.89
C ARG A 271 28.20 -14.38 -10.41
N THR A 272 27.14 -13.94 -11.07
CA THR A 272 27.09 -13.82 -12.53
C THR A 272 27.52 -12.43 -12.96
N ARG A 273 28.38 -12.34 -13.97
CA ARG A 273 29.07 -11.08 -14.36
C ARG A 273 28.22 -10.04 -15.05
N SER A 274 27.01 -10.42 -15.49
CA SER A 274 26.17 -9.57 -16.35
C SER A 274 25.58 -8.31 -15.65
N TRP A 275 25.69 -8.21 -14.31
CA TRP A 275 25.02 -7.18 -13.52
C TRP A 275 25.91 -6.03 -13.04
N SER A 276 27.24 -6.13 -13.20
CA SER A 276 28.15 -5.03 -12.92
C SER A 276 28.27 -4.14 -14.14
N SER A 277 27.67 -2.97 -14.08
CA SER A 277 27.89 -1.91 -15.09
C SER A 277 28.97 -0.94 -14.63
N SER A 278 29.49 -0.15 -15.57
CA SER A 278 30.37 0.99 -15.28
C SER A 278 29.75 2.05 -14.35
N PHE A 279 28.45 1.95 -14.07
CA PHE A 279 27.68 2.84 -13.18
C PHE A 279 27.43 2.25 -11.77
N GLY A 280 28.05 1.12 -11.40
CA GLY A 280 27.91 0.50 -10.10
C GLY A 280 27.12 -0.80 -10.09
N ASP A 281 26.86 -1.31 -8.87
CA ASP A 281 26.13 -2.57 -8.64
C ASP A 281 24.61 -2.34 -8.78
N GLN A 282 24.06 -2.73 -9.93
CA GLN A 282 22.62 -2.63 -10.22
C GLN A 282 21.77 -3.41 -9.22
N ILE A 283 22.28 -4.49 -8.63
CA ILE A 283 21.58 -5.27 -7.63
C ILE A 283 21.41 -4.42 -6.36
N THR A 284 22.48 -3.80 -5.87
CA THR A 284 22.43 -2.91 -4.72
C THR A 284 21.48 -1.74 -4.98
N TRP A 285 21.58 -1.11 -6.15
CA TRP A 285 20.70 0.00 -6.50
C TRP A 285 19.20 -0.40 -6.46
N ARG A 286 18.84 -1.54 -7.03
CA ARG A 286 17.43 -2.04 -6.97
C ARG A 286 16.99 -2.42 -5.56
N MET A 287 17.91 -2.93 -4.72
CA MET A 287 17.62 -3.21 -3.31
C MET A 287 17.38 -1.91 -2.53
N ASP A 288 18.22 -0.92 -2.74
CA ASP A 288 18.10 0.39 -2.10
C ASP A 288 16.82 1.10 -2.54
N ASP A 289 16.48 1.03 -3.82
CA ASP A 289 15.20 1.55 -4.32
C ASP A 289 14.02 0.84 -3.65
N ALA A 290 14.01 -0.51 -3.63
CA ALA A 290 12.94 -1.30 -3.02
C ALA A 290 12.87 -1.15 -1.47
N SER A 291 13.84 -0.52 -0.83
CA SER A 291 13.85 -0.20 0.59
C SER A 291 13.28 1.18 0.92
N ARG A 292 13.08 2.02 -0.08
CA ARG A 292 12.61 3.40 0.10
C ARG A 292 11.10 3.48 0.00
N ARG A 293 10.55 4.50 0.66
CA ARG A 293 9.16 4.88 0.47
C ARG A 293 8.91 5.32 -0.97
N ARG A 294 7.71 5.01 -1.46
CA ARG A 294 7.23 5.43 -2.77
C ARG A 294 5.78 5.89 -2.63
N PHE A 295 5.45 6.97 -3.30
CA PHE A 295 4.10 7.47 -3.45
C PHE A 295 3.88 7.91 -4.90
N PRO A 296 2.64 7.90 -5.41
CA PRO A 296 2.33 8.46 -6.72
C PRO A 296 2.80 9.90 -6.83
N VAL A 297 3.40 10.25 -7.95
CA VAL A 297 3.93 11.60 -8.19
C VAL A 297 2.84 12.66 -8.04
N GLU A 298 1.65 12.41 -8.62
CA GLU A 298 0.51 13.31 -8.52
C GLU A 298 0.07 13.60 -7.08
N LEU A 299 0.14 12.58 -6.19
CA LEU A 299 -0.17 12.76 -4.76
C LEU A 299 0.87 13.64 -4.07
N GLN A 300 2.15 13.43 -4.37
CA GLN A 300 3.24 14.22 -3.81
C GLN A 300 3.19 15.68 -4.29
N GLU A 301 2.99 15.91 -5.59
CA GLU A 301 2.89 17.25 -6.18
C GLU A 301 1.69 18.03 -5.61
N ALA A 302 0.54 17.37 -5.40
CA ALA A 302 -0.62 18.00 -4.78
C ALA A 302 -0.34 18.45 -3.33
N HIS A 303 0.36 17.63 -2.56
CA HIS A 303 0.79 18.02 -1.21
C HIS A 303 1.84 19.11 -1.23
N GLU A 304 2.80 19.06 -2.15
CA GLU A 304 3.84 20.09 -2.32
C GLU A 304 3.20 21.45 -2.58
N LEU A 305 2.34 21.53 -3.59
CA LEU A 305 1.60 22.76 -3.89
C LEU A 305 0.78 23.26 -2.71
N ALA A 306 0.12 22.37 -1.97
CA ALA A 306 -0.70 22.73 -0.83
C ALA A 306 0.14 23.25 0.36
N VAL A 307 1.38 22.76 0.52
CA VAL A 307 2.33 23.25 1.51
C VAL A 307 2.89 24.61 1.08
N GLU A 308 3.27 24.78 -0.19
CA GLU A 308 3.73 26.07 -0.75
C GLU A 308 2.69 27.19 -0.59
N GLU A 309 1.41 26.86 -0.80
CA GLU A 309 0.30 27.79 -0.63
C GLU A 309 -0.13 28.00 0.83
N GLY A 310 0.50 27.30 1.78
CA GLY A 310 0.16 27.37 3.20
C GLY A 310 -1.20 26.75 3.57
N ARG A 311 -1.81 25.96 2.68
CA ARG A 311 -3.09 25.26 2.92
C ARG A 311 -2.91 24.01 3.79
N LEU A 312 -1.76 23.36 3.70
CA LEU A 312 -1.41 22.17 4.48
C LEU A 312 -0.08 22.39 5.23
N GLY A 313 0.04 21.70 6.37
CA GLY A 313 1.33 21.60 7.05
C GLY A 313 2.26 20.59 6.38
N PRO A 314 3.56 20.61 6.68
CA PRO A 314 4.60 19.82 6.00
C PRO A 314 4.58 18.31 6.31
N ARG A 315 3.83 17.90 7.32
CA ARG A 315 3.87 16.54 7.91
C ARG A 315 3.73 15.42 6.89
N PHE A 316 2.70 15.45 6.04
CA PHE A 316 2.45 14.36 5.09
C PHE A 316 3.43 14.38 3.93
N LEU A 317 3.82 15.55 3.43
CA LEU A 317 4.87 15.67 2.42
C LEU A 317 6.20 15.13 2.94
N ALA A 318 6.57 15.48 4.17
CA ALA A 318 7.76 14.95 4.83
C ALA A 318 7.69 13.42 5.01
N TRP A 319 6.53 12.90 5.46
CA TRP A 319 6.30 11.48 5.59
C TRP A 319 6.44 10.73 4.26
N MET A 320 5.85 11.25 3.17
CA MET A 320 5.98 10.65 1.84
C MET A 320 7.41 10.64 1.34
N ARG A 321 8.17 11.71 1.59
CA ARG A 321 9.57 11.85 1.16
C ARG A 321 10.58 11.19 2.12
N GLY A 322 10.14 10.74 3.28
CA GLY A 322 11.02 10.19 4.32
C GLY A 322 11.96 11.23 4.91
N LEU A 323 11.50 12.49 4.99
CA LEU A 323 12.26 13.63 5.48
C LEU A 323 11.70 14.11 6.84
N ASP A 324 12.49 14.93 7.54
CA ASP A 324 12.01 15.63 8.71
C ASP A 324 11.03 16.75 8.30
N PRO A 325 9.87 16.90 8.97
CA PRO A 325 8.94 17.99 8.70
C PRO A 325 9.56 19.40 8.83
N GLU A 326 10.58 19.58 9.69
CA GLU A 326 11.29 20.85 9.84
C GLU A 326 12.03 21.26 8.57
N TRP A 327 12.67 20.30 7.88
CA TRP A 327 13.36 20.55 6.59
C TRP A 327 12.39 20.98 5.49
N ILE A 328 11.20 20.39 5.47
CA ILE A 328 10.15 20.82 4.53
C ILE A 328 9.68 22.22 4.88
N SER A 329 9.47 22.51 6.19
CA SER A 329 9.06 23.83 6.64
C SER A 329 10.08 24.91 6.26
N GLU A 330 11.38 24.63 6.40
CA GLU A 330 12.46 25.55 6.01
C GLU A 330 12.49 25.78 4.50
N ALA A 331 12.35 24.69 3.71
CA ALA A 331 12.39 24.76 2.26
C ALA A 331 11.24 25.57 1.64
N TYR A 332 10.05 25.52 2.26
CA TYR A 332 8.85 26.19 1.79
C TYR A 332 8.46 27.41 2.66
N SER A 333 9.27 27.78 3.65
CA SER A 333 9.11 29.07 4.29
C SER A 333 9.30 30.16 3.25
N PRO A 334 8.39 31.15 3.14
CA PRO A 334 8.64 32.30 2.29
C PRO A 334 10.00 32.87 2.68
N ALA A 335 10.90 32.98 1.69
CA ALA A 335 12.21 33.60 1.92
C ALA A 335 11.94 34.88 2.71
N GLN A 336 12.52 34.99 3.94
CA GLN A 336 12.50 36.23 4.64
C GLN A 336 13.05 37.23 3.65
N SER A 337 12.21 38.14 3.17
CA SER A 337 12.65 39.20 2.28
C SER A 337 13.86 39.79 2.96
N ASP A 338 15.04 39.66 2.30
CA ASP A 338 16.23 40.38 2.80
C ASP A 338 15.78 41.80 3.16
N PRO A 339 16.02 42.21 4.38
CA PRO A 339 15.57 43.56 4.78
C PRO A 339 16.10 44.52 3.73
N GLN A 340 15.18 45.22 3.05
CA GLN A 340 15.58 46.15 2.02
C GLN A 340 16.63 47.08 2.62
N ILE A 341 17.64 47.49 1.82
CA ILE A 341 18.70 48.44 2.31
C ILE A 341 18.10 49.59 3.04
N GLY A 342 16.85 50.02 2.68
CA GLY A 342 16.08 51.04 3.39
C GLY A 342 15.72 50.64 4.82
N ASP A 343 15.28 49.44 5.07
CA ASP A 343 14.89 48.95 6.40
C ASP A 343 16.11 48.82 7.34
N LEU A 344 17.25 48.40 6.76
CA LEU A 344 18.54 48.35 7.47
C LEU A 344 19.05 49.78 7.79
N ALA A 345 18.94 50.70 6.84
CA ALA A 345 19.32 52.09 7.04
C ALA A 345 18.47 52.75 8.17
N GLU A 346 17.16 52.53 8.17
CA GLU A 346 16.24 52.99 9.21
C GLU A 346 16.56 52.36 10.57
N ALA A 347 16.82 51.05 10.65
CA ALA A 347 17.20 50.36 11.89
C ALA A 347 18.52 50.88 12.47
N PHE A 348 19.43 51.36 11.62
CA PHE A 348 20.70 52.01 12.05
C PHE A 348 20.65 53.52 12.09
N GLY A 349 19.48 54.13 11.91
CA GLY A 349 19.31 55.59 11.96
C GLY A 349 20.03 56.34 10.84
N LEU A 350 20.26 55.68 9.70
CA LEU A 350 20.90 56.24 8.51
C LEU A 350 19.84 56.69 7.50
N THR A 351 19.96 57.91 7.03
CA THR A 351 19.10 58.45 5.97
C THR A 351 19.69 58.10 4.63
N VAL A 352 18.99 57.32 3.82
CA VAL A 352 19.40 57.07 2.42
C VAL A 352 19.08 58.33 1.62
N VAL A 353 20.08 58.98 1.12
CA VAL A 353 19.98 60.21 0.27
C VAL A 353 19.91 59.75 -1.20
#